data_181f791f2ac1aff9a8f20f809b410611
#
_entry.id   181f791f2ac1aff9a8f20f809b410611
#
_cell.length_a   1.000
_cell.length_b   1.000
_cell.length_c   1.000
_cell.angle_alpha   90.00
_cell.angle_beta   90.00
_cell.angle_gamma   90.00
#
_symmetry.space_group_name_H-M   'P 1'
#
loop_
_entity.id
_entity.type
_entity.pdbx_description
1 polymer ?
#
loop_
_entity_poly.entity_id
_entity_poly.type
_entity_poly.pdbx_seq_one_letter_code
_entity_poly.pdbx_strand_id
1 'polypeptide(L)'
;GLGGTNTAPNPVELFLASLGGCVILTYRGYAKKFEINIEDLAVNLEGDMIPGGWVDEQGRERRGFKQIRYEVQIKTEAPKEKVRKLHNLIEEKCPITDVINYGTEAKGELNFI
;
A
#
# COMPACT_ATOMS: atom_id res chain seq x y z
N GLY A 1 15.46 12.57 10.05
CA GLY A 1 14.12 13.11 10.01
C GLY A 1 14.03 14.59 10.29
N LEU A 2 12.87 15.15 10.16
CA LEU A 2 12.62 16.58 10.36
C LEU A 2 12.41 16.91 11.85
N GLY A 3 13.43 16.69 12.66
CA GLY A 3 13.40 16.99 14.09
C GLY A 3 12.79 15.92 14.99
N GLY A 4 12.55 14.73 14.46
CA GLY A 4 12.02 13.62 15.26
C GLY A 4 13.10 12.88 16.03
N THR A 5 12.68 12.11 17.04
CA THR A 5 13.56 11.30 17.88
C THR A 5 13.72 9.87 17.38
N ASN A 6 13.04 9.52 16.30
CA ASN A 6 13.04 8.18 15.71
C ASN A 6 12.52 7.09 16.67
N THR A 7 11.63 7.46 17.59
CA THR A 7 11.00 6.53 18.52
C THR A 7 9.70 5.94 18.00
N ALA A 8 9.20 6.41 16.84
CA ALA A 8 7.99 5.95 16.19
C ALA A 8 8.17 6.05 14.68
N PRO A 9 7.37 5.31 13.88
CA PRO A 9 7.43 5.44 12.43
C PRO A 9 7.14 6.88 12.00
N ASN A 10 7.84 7.37 10.98
CA ASN A 10 7.54 8.68 10.40
C ASN A 10 6.28 8.57 9.50
N PRO A 11 5.70 9.70 9.06
CA PRO A 11 4.49 9.67 8.23
C PRO A 11 4.63 8.85 6.95
N VAL A 12 5.80 8.83 6.34
CA VAL A 12 6.07 8.08 5.11
C VAL A 12 6.02 6.58 5.39
N GLU A 13 6.63 6.16 6.50
CA GLU A 13 6.60 4.75 6.93
C GLU A 13 5.18 4.33 7.31
N LEU A 14 4.42 5.22 7.95
CA LEU A 14 3.01 4.96 8.28
C LEU A 14 2.17 4.80 7.02
N PHE A 15 2.47 5.56 5.99
CA PHE A 15 1.79 5.42 4.70
C PHE A 15 2.01 4.02 4.11
N LEU A 16 3.26 3.56 4.09
CA LEU A 16 3.57 2.20 3.62
C LEU A 16 2.90 1.14 4.51
N ALA A 17 2.91 1.34 5.82
CA ALA A 17 2.26 0.42 6.75
C ALA A 17 0.74 0.35 6.50
N SER A 18 0.12 1.46 6.12
CA SER A 18 -1.31 1.48 5.80
C SER A 18 -1.62 0.62 4.57
N LEU A 19 -0.76 0.67 3.57
CA LEU A 19 -0.90 -0.19 2.39
C LEU A 19 -0.76 -1.66 2.78
N GLY A 20 0.28 -2.00 3.55
CA GLY A 20 0.51 -3.36 4.01
C GLY A 20 -0.66 -3.91 4.80
N GLY A 21 -1.18 -3.14 5.75
CA GLY A 21 -2.33 -3.51 6.55
C GLY A 21 -3.58 -3.70 5.70
N CYS A 22 -3.82 -2.82 4.75
CA CYS A 22 -4.96 -2.91 3.84
C CYS A 22 -4.89 -4.16 2.97
N VAL A 23 -3.72 -4.47 2.43
CA VAL A 23 -3.51 -5.68 1.63
C VAL A 23 -3.81 -6.94 2.46
N ILE A 24 -3.28 -7.01 3.68
CA ILE A 24 -3.51 -8.15 4.58
C ILE A 24 -5.00 -8.32 4.89
N LEU A 25 -5.68 -7.24 5.28
CA LEU A 25 -7.10 -7.29 5.61
C LEU A 25 -7.94 -7.71 4.41
N THR A 26 -7.59 -7.19 3.23
CA THR A 26 -8.32 -7.52 2.01
C THR A 26 -8.13 -8.99 1.63
N TYR A 27 -6.90 -9.51 1.75
CA TYR A 27 -6.66 -10.93 1.55
C TYR A 27 -7.49 -11.80 2.48
N ARG A 28 -7.46 -11.49 3.77
CA ARG A 28 -8.21 -12.25 4.76
C ARG A 28 -9.73 -12.18 4.51
N GLY A 29 -10.22 -11.02 4.10
CA GLY A 29 -11.64 -10.84 3.81
C GLY A 29 -12.12 -11.64 2.61
N TYR A 30 -11.36 -11.62 1.52
CA TYR A 30 -11.76 -12.29 0.28
C TYR A 30 -11.36 -13.76 0.21
N ALA A 31 -10.37 -14.19 1.00
CA ALA A 31 -9.94 -15.59 1.01
C ALA A 31 -11.09 -16.53 1.33
N LYS A 32 -11.99 -16.12 2.20
CA LYS A 32 -13.17 -16.92 2.59
C LYS A 32 -14.08 -17.19 1.41
N LYS A 33 -14.25 -16.20 0.53
CA LYS A 33 -15.10 -16.33 -0.68
C LYS A 33 -14.51 -17.30 -1.68
N PHE A 34 -13.18 -17.44 -1.70
CA PHE A 34 -12.47 -18.37 -2.55
C PHE A 34 -12.24 -19.72 -1.88
N GLU A 35 -12.71 -19.88 -0.64
CA GLU A 35 -12.49 -21.09 0.15
C GLU A 35 -10.99 -21.42 0.29
N ILE A 36 -10.18 -20.36 0.47
CA ILE A 36 -8.75 -20.48 0.69
C ILE A 36 -8.48 -20.33 2.18
N ASN A 37 -7.83 -21.36 2.76
CA ASN A 37 -7.35 -21.29 4.13
C ASN A 37 -5.93 -20.75 4.13
N ILE A 38 -5.74 -19.54 4.64
CA ILE A 38 -4.43 -18.91 4.74
C ILE A 38 -3.80 -19.30 6.08
N GLU A 39 -2.70 -20.06 6.03
CA GLU A 39 -1.99 -20.48 7.23
C GLU A 39 -1.09 -19.36 7.74
N ASP A 40 -0.43 -18.64 6.83
CA ASP A 40 0.42 -17.51 7.17
C ASP A 40 0.42 -16.50 6.02
N LEU A 41 0.55 -15.22 6.37
CA LEU A 41 0.49 -14.13 5.41
C LEU A 41 1.39 -13.00 5.86
N ALA A 42 2.31 -12.60 5.00
CA ALA A 42 3.19 -11.47 5.26
C ALA A 42 3.26 -10.59 4.02
N VAL A 43 3.42 -9.30 4.24
CA VAL A 43 3.60 -8.32 3.16
C VAL A 43 4.86 -7.53 3.44
N ASN A 44 5.78 -7.56 2.48
CA ASN A 44 7.01 -6.78 2.53
C ASN A 44 6.85 -5.59 1.58
N LEU A 45 7.14 -4.40 2.07
CA LEU A 45 6.92 -3.18 1.30
C LEU A 45 8.19 -2.33 1.28
N GLU A 46 8.39 -1.66 0.16
CA GLU A 46 9.42 -0.63 0.04
C GLU A 46 8.93 0.45 -0.91
N GLY A 47 9.46 1.64 -0.72
CA GLY A 47 9.10 2.77 -1.56
C GLY A 47 10.29 3.68 -1.78
N ASP A 48 10.33 4.32 -2.93
CA ASP A 48 11.40 5.22 -3.30
C ASP A 48 10.96 6.66 -3.10
N MET A 49 11.63 7.35 -2.19
CA MET A 49 11.49 8.79 -1.97
C MET A 49 12.73 9.49 -2.53
N ILE A 50 12.51 10.49 -3.36
CA ILE A 50 13.61 11.24 -3.98
C ILE A 50 13.78 12.55 -3.22
N PRO A 51 14.93 12.77 -2.56
CA PRO A 51 15.19 14.05 -1.88
C PRO A 51 15.03 15.22 -2.85
N GLY A 52 14.23 16.22 -2.45
CA GLY A 52 13.94 17.38 -3.29
C GLY A 52 12.84 17.17 -4.32
N GLY A 53 12.29 15.97 -4.39
CA GLY A 53 11.21 15.66 -5.34
C GLY A 53 11.71 15.18 -6.69
N TRP A 54 10.80 14.96 -7.60
CA TRP A 54 11.09 14.44 -8.95
C TRP A 54 10.05 14.97 -9.93
N VAL A 55 10.31 14.82 -11.22
CA VAL A 55 9.41 15.29 -12.29
C VAL A 55 8.87 14.07 -13.03
N ASP A 56 7.55 14.00 -13.19
CA ASP A 56 6.92 12.87 -13.89
C ASP A 56 6.92 13.08 -15.41
N GLU A 57 6.37 12.11 -16.15
CA GLU A 57 6.32 12.14 -17.61
C GLU A 57 5.50 13.30 -18.18
N GLN A 58 4.57 13.84 -17.40
CA GLN A 58 3.76 14.98 -17.78
C GLN A 58 4.41 16.31 -17.39
N GLY A 59 5.64 16.28 -16.86
CA GLY A 59 6.37 17.47 -16.46
C GLY A 59 5.93 18.06 -15.12
N ARG A 60 5.16 17.32 -14.32
CA ARG A 60 4.69 17.78 -13.01
C ARG A 60 5.75 17.51 -11.94
N GLU A 61 5.94 18.47 -11.06
CA GLU A 61 6.77 18.28 -9.87
C GLU A 61 6.05 17.39 -8.88
N ARG A 62 6.72 16.33 -8.46
CA ARG A 62 6.17 15.34 -7.53
C ARG A 62 7.00 15.33 -6.25
N ARG A 63 6.32 15.22 -5.11
CA ARG A 63 6.93 15.19 -3.78
C ARG A 63 6.76 13.86 -3.08
N GLY A 64 5.86 13.03 -3.57
CA GLY A 64 5.57 11.72 -3.00
C GLY A 64 6.52 10.63 -3.48
N PHE A 65 6.14 9.40 -3.24
CA PHE A 65 6.90 8.25 -3.71
C PHE A 65 7.02 8.23 -5.22
N LYS A 66 8.20 7.93 -5.72
CA LYS A 66 8.40 7.70 -7.14
C LYS A 66 7.87 6.32 -7.54
N GLN A 67 8.06 5.33 -6.68
CA GLN A 67 7.54 3.98 -6.85
C GLN A 67 7.33 3.33 -5.50
N ILE A 68 6.32 2.50 -5.40
CA ILE A 68 6.09 1.63 -4.24
C ILE A 68 6.03 0.22 -4.77
N ARG A 69 6.72 -0.69 -4.08
CA ARG A 69 6.72 -2.12 -4.41
C ARG A 69 6.30 -2.89 -3.18
N TYR A 70 5.53 -3.94 -3.38
CA TYR A 70 5.21 -4.84 -2.30
C TYR A 70 5.21 -6.29 -2.77
N GLU A 71 5.56 -7.17 -1.86
CA GLU A 71 5.56 -8.61 -2.08
C GLU A 71 4.65 -9.25 -1.05
N VAL A 72 3.76 -10.12 -1.50
CA VAL A 72 2.90 -10.90 -0.62
C VAL A 72 3.47 -12.30 -0.51
N GLN A 73 3.73 -12.72 0.72
CA GLN A 73 4.17 -14.08 1.02
C GLN A 73 2.98 -14.80 1.68
N ILE A 74 2.51 -15.85 1.05
CA ILE A 74 1.34 -16.58 1.53
C ILE A 74 1.68 -18.06 1.68
N LYS A 75 1.31 -18.61 2.84
CA LYS A 75 1.40 -20.04 3.10
C LYS A 75 0.00 -20.62 3.09
N THR A 76 -0.24 -21.52 2.16
CA THR A 76 -1.54 -22.17 2.00
C THR A 76 -1.39 -23.44 1.20
N GLU A 77 -2.31 -24.38 1.40
CA GLU A 77 -2.37 -25.62 0.60
C GLU A 77 -3.29 -25.46 -0.63
N ALA A 78 -3.93 -24.29 -0.78
CA ALA A 78 -4.81 -24.04 -1.91
C ALA A 78 -4.04 -24.09 -3.24
N PRO A 79 -4.71 -24.47 -4.35
CA PRO A 79 -4.06 -24.47 -5.66
C PRO A 79 -3.54 -23.08 -6.04
N LYS A 80 -2.35 -23.02 -6.64
CA LYS A 80 -1.70 -21.76 -7.00
C LYS A 80 -2.57 -20.89 -7.90
N GLU A 81 -3.30 -21.49 -8.83
CA GLU A 81 -4.21 -20.76 -9.72
C GLU A 81 -5.29 -20.01 -8.96
N LYS A 82 -5.82 -20.67 -7.93
CA LYS A 82 -6.86 -20.08 -7.08
C LYS A 82 -6.31 -18.89 -6.29
N VAL A 83 -5.09 -19.03 -5.78
CA VAL A 83 -4.39 -17.97 -5.06
C VAL A 83 -4.08 -16.78 -5.97
N ARG A 84 -3.68 -17.04 -7.22
CA ARG A 84 -3.42 -15.96 -8.20
C ARG A 84 -4.68 -15.18 -8.52
N LYS A 85 -5.82 -15.85 -8.64
CA LYS A 85 -7.10 -15.17 -8.85
C LYS A 85 -7.46 -14.30 -7.66
N LEU A 86 -7.20 -14.80 -6.45
CA LEU A 86 -7.39 -14.01 -5.24
C LEU A 86 -6.50 -12.77 -5.28
N HIS A 87 -5.22 -12.94 -5.59
CA HIS A 87 -4.28 -11.81 -5.65
C HIS A 87 -4.73 -10.73 -6.64
N ASN A 88 -5.16 -11.13 -7.83
CA ASN A 88 -5.66 -10.18 -8.83
C ASN A 88 -6.86 -9.40 -8.32
N LEU A 89 -7.76 -10.07 -7.61
CA LEU A 89 -8.92 -9.42 -7.02
C LEU A 89 -8.51 -8.43 -5.93
N ILE A 90 -7.52 -8.80 -5.10
CA ILE A 90 -7.03 -7.92 -4.04
C ILE A 90 -6.48 -6.62 -4.62
N GLU A 91 -5.73 -6.70 -5.70
CA GLU A 91 -5.19 -5.49 -6.35
C GLU A 91 -6.30 -4.55 -6.83
N GLU A 92 -7.44 -5.10 -7.25
CA GLU A 92 -8.59 -4.30 -7.68
C GLU A 92 -9.42 -3.74 -6.51
N LYS A 93 -9.43 -4.43 -5.38
CA LYS A 93 -10.34 -4.13 -4.27
C LYS A 93 -9.70 -3.39 -3.09
N CYS A 94 -8.39 -3.29 -3.04
CA CYS A 94 -7.71 -2.61 -1.94
C CYS A 94 -7.87 -1.08 -2.08
N PRO A 95 -8.56 -0.42 -1.13
CA PRO A 95 -8.78 1.03 -1.22
C PRO A 95 -7.49 1.85 -1.24
N ILE A 96 -6.48 1.42 -0.51
CA ILE A 96 -5.21 2.15 -0.46
C ILE A 96 -4.45 2.01 -1.77
N THR A 97 -4.46 0.83 -2.38
CA THR A 97 -3.88 0.62 -3.71
C THR A 97 -4.58 1.51 -4.75
N ASP A 98 -5.90 1.63 -4.65
CA ASP A 98 -6.69 2.50 -5.52
C ASP A 98 -6.24 3.96 -5.41
N VAL A 99 -6.12 4.47 -4.18
CA VAL A 99 -5.66 5.85 -3.94
C VAL A 99 -4.26 6.08 -4.51
N ILE A 100 -3.36 5.12 -4.32
CA ILE A 100 -1.98 5.23 -4.80
C ILE A 100 -1.94 5.28 -6.33
N ASN A 101 -2.69 4.40 -6.99
CA ASN A 101 -2.63 4.27 -8.44
C ASN A 101 -3.42 5.34 -9.20
N TYR A 102 -4.50 5.85 -8.61
CA TYR A 102 -5.40 6.79 -9.31
C TYR A 102 -5.48 8.16 -8.66
N GLY A 103 -5.11 8.27 -7.39
CA GLY A 103 -5.16 9.52 -6.66
C GLY A 103 -6.55 9.83 -6.12
N THR A 104 -6.59 10.78 -5.18
CA THR A 104 -7.82 11.31 -4.59
C THR A 104 -7.56 12.76 -4.26
N GLU A 105 -8.50 13.63 -4.60
CA GLU A 105 -8.37 15.05 -4.29
C GLU A 105 -8.36 15.27 -2.78
N ALA A 106 -7.39 16.04 -2.31
CA ALA A 106 -7.33 16.46 -0.92
C ALA A 106 -7.53 17.96 -0.86
N LYS A 107 -8.50 18.42 -0.05
CA LYS A 107 -8.81 19.83 0.12
C LYS A 107 -8.47 20.26 1.54
N GLY A 108 -7.72 21.36 1.65
CA GLY A 108 -7.37 21.92 2.94
C GLY A 108 -8.12 23.23 3.20
N GLU A 109 -8.37 23.52 4.46
CA GLU A 109 -9.00 24.77 4.90
C GLU A 109 -8.20 25.32 6.04
N LEU A 110 -7.98 26.64 6.02
CA LEU A 110 -7.27 27.36 7.09
C LEU A 110 -8.24 28.22 7.85
N ASN A 111 -8.32 28.02 9.17
CA ASN A 111 -9.13 28.84 10.05
C ASN A 111 -8.23 29.45 11.12
N PHE A 112 -8.35 30.79 11.32
CA PHE A 112 -7.64 31.47 12.38
C PHE A 112 -8.51 31.48 13.65
N ILE A 113 -7.91 31.04 14.75
CA ILE A 113 -8.61 30.95 16.03
C ILE A 113 -8.15 32.01 17.01
#